data_e07938e8f416b228088e8e9bdf078150
#
_entry.id   e07938e8f416b228088e8e9bdf078150
#
_cell.length_a   1.000
_cell.length_b   1.000
_cell.length_c   1.000
_cell.angle_alpha   90.00
_cell.angle_beta   90.00
_cell.angle_gamma   90.00
#
_symmetry.space_group_name_H-M   'P 1'
#
loop_
_entity.id
_entity.type
_entity.pdbx_description
1 polymer ?
#
loop_
_entity_poly.entity_id
_entity_poly.type
_entity_poly.pdbx_seq_one_letter_code
_entity_poly.pdbx_strand_id
1 'polypeptide(L)'
;TELDNILNIDMSDFGFNIEMDDIQFEDEEFKENERHRTNDAYNLDLVDIENSTNDFWQMPIIKNDNFIPTDLIGFNYAKTSENKKTGIHFYLDDYQFERVWNSPDEYIDILKQYECILSPDFSLYLDMPIPMKIWNIYRSRQIGAYYQSMGIKVIPTLSWAEKETFEFCFKGIPKGSVVSVSTIGVKQNKEALQIWKDGMD
;
A
#
# COMPACT_ATOMS: atom_id res chain seq x y z
N THR A 1 23.61 -11.31 24.75
CA THR A 1 23.27 -11.41 23.30
C THR A 1 23.45 -10.06 22.65
N GLU A 2 23.62 -9.96 21.32
CA GLU A 2 23.82 -8.67 20.60
C GLU A 2 22.70 -7.65 20.84
N LEU A 3 21.51 -8.10 21.20
CA LEU A 3 20.37 -7.23 21.56
C LEU A 3 20.57 -6.49 22.90
N ASP A 4 21.31 -7.06 23.84
CA ASP A 4 21.57 -6.42 25.14
C ASP A 4 22.56 -5.25 25.02
N ASN A 5 23.35 -5.20 23.95
CA ASN A 5 24.30 -4.12 23.68
C ASN A 5 23.67 -2.91 22.97
N ILE A 6 22.49 -3.05 22.36
CA ILE A 6 21.79 -1.95 21.68
C ILE A 6 21.00 -1.09 22.67
N LEU A 7 20.65 -1.65 23.85
CA LEU A 7 19.89 -0.95 24.89
C LEU A 7 20.74 -0.15 25.87
N ASN A 8 22.07 -0.23 25.77
CA ASN A 8 23.00 0.52 26.63
C ASN A 8 23.57 1.76 25.90
N ILE A 9 22.71 2.58 25.31
CA ILE A 9 23.11 3.93 24.93
C ILE A 9 23.13 4.76 26.22
N ASP A 10 24.32 5.15 26.66
CA ASP A 10 24.46 6.10 27.76
C ASP A 10 23.93 7.46 27.31
N MET A 11 22.71 7.76 27.70
CA MET A 11 22.03 9.01 27.35
C MET A 11 22.68 10.23 27.99
N SER A 12 23.63 10.06 28.92
CA SER A 12 24.38 11.16 29.54
C SER A 12 25.24 11.90 28.53
N ASP A 13 25.71 11.23 27.46
CA ASP A 13 26.48 11.84 26.37
C ASP A 13 25.68 12.86 25.55
N PHE A 14 24.34 12.82 25.66
CA PHE A 14 23.43 13.77 24.99
C PHE A 14 22.93 14.88 25.91
N GLY A 15 23.45 14.97 27.16
CA GLY A 15 23.07 16.01 28.11
C GLY A 15 21.67 15.82 28.74
N PHE A 16 21.07 14.63 28.58
CA PHE A 16 19.82 14.25 29.22
C PHE A 16 20.09 13.33 30.42
N ASN A 17 20.00 13.90 31.63
CA ASN A 17 19.95 13.10 32.86
C ASN A 17 18.47 12.86 33.19
N ILE A 18 17.90 11.79 32.65
CA ILE A 18 16.57 11.32 33.04
C ILE A 18 16.79 10.13 33.99
N GLU A 19 16.61 10.33 35.29
CA GLU A 19 16.50 9.22 36.22
C GLU A 19 15.14 8.54 35.95
N MET A 20 15.15 7.23 35.67
CA MET A 20 13.93 6.46 35.33
C MET A 20 12.88 6.51 36.45
N ASP A 21 13.28 6.82 37.69
CA ASP A 21 12.38 6.97 38.83
C ASP A 21 11.58 8.30 38.82
N ASP A 22 11.99 9.27 37.99
CA ASP A 22 11.26 10.54 37.80
C ASP A 22 10.19 10.51 36.72
N ILE A 23 10.08 9.39 35.96
CA ILE A 23 8.99 9.19 35.02
C ILE A 23 7.76 8.73 35.79
N GLN A 24 7.00 9.66 36.32
CA GLN A 24 5.63 9.39 36.76
C GLN A 24 4.81 9.11 35.48
N PHE A 25 4.50 7.84 35.26
CA PHE A 25 3.41 7.47 34.36
C PHE A 25 2.13 7.94 35.06
N GLU A 26 1.71 9.18 34.82
CA GLU A 26 0.33 9.51 35.07
C GLU A 26 -0.49 8.55 34.20
N ASP A 27 -1.38 7.77 34.81
CA ASP A 27 -2.46 7.09 34.15
C ASP A 27 -3.37 8.15 33.51
N GLU A 28 -2.85 8.82 32.46
CA GLU A 28 -3.70 9.60 31.59
C GLU A 28 -4.65 8.56 30.96
N GLU A 29 -5.93 8.64 31.32
CA GLU A 29 -7.01 8.12 30.49
C GLU A 29 -6.71 8.61 29.08
N PHE A 30 -6.13 7.74 28.26
CA PHE A 30 -5.78 8.03 26.87
C PHE A 30 -7.05 8.51 26.21
N LYS A 31 -7.16 9.80 25.93
CA LYS A 31 -8.31 10.37 25.26
C LYS A 31 -8.39 9.72 23.89
N GLU A 32 -9.27 8.74 23.79
CA GLU A 32 -9.55 7.93 22.58
C GLU A 32 -9.70 8.84 21.33
N ASN A 33 -10.20 10.06 21.52
CA ASN A 33 -10.38 11.07 20.48
C ASN A 33 -9.09 11.65 19.84
N GLU A 34 -7.94 11.61 20.50
CA GLU A 34 -6.69 12.10 19.90
C GLU A 34 -6.01 11.05 19.01
N ARG A 35 -6.21 9.75 19.29
CA ARG A 35 -5.75 8.67 18.44
C ARG A 35 -6.48 8.61 17.09
N HIS A 36 -7.78 8.88 17.05
CA HIS A 36 -8.55 8.80 15.80
C HIS A 36 -7.96 9.68 14.69
N ARG A 37 -7.60 10.92 14.94
CA ARG A 37 -7.04 11.81 13.91
C ARG A 37 -5.71 11.34 13.34
N THR A 38 -4.88 10.68 14.14
CA THR A 38 -3.60 10.13 13.69
C THR A 38 -3.83 8.80 12.96
N ASN A 39 -4.76 7.99 13.44
CA ASN A 39 -5.12 6.72 12.81
C ASN A 39 -5.65 6.93 11.39
N ASP A 40 -6.52 7.94 11.18
CA ASP A 40 -7.08 8.28 9.86
C ASP A 40 -5.99 8.61 8.83
N ALA A 41 -4.93 9.32 9.23
CA ALA A 41 -3.84 9.67 8.31
C ALA A 41 -3.12 8.44 7.75
N TYR A 42 -3.10 7.35 8.50
CA TYR A 42 -2.46 6.08 8.13
C TYR A 42 -3.45 4.97 7.80
N ASN A 43 -4.76 5.24 7.84
CA ASN A 43 -5.83 4.26 7.71
C ASN A 43 -5.63 3.03 8.62
N LEU A 44 -5.24 3.26 9.87
CA LEU A 44 -4.96 2.17 10.81
C LEU A 44 -6.20 1.35 11.15
N ASP A 45 -7.38 1.96 11.09
CA ASP A 45 -8.67 1.28 11.32
C ASP A 45 -8.98 0.26 10.21
N LEU A 46 -8.32 0.37 9.04
CA LEU A 46 -8.48 -0.56 7.92
C LEU A 46 -7.45 -1.70 7.94
N VAL A 47 -6.54 -1.72 8.92
CA VAL A 47 -5.48 -2.73 9.01
C VAL A 47 -6.07 -4.05 9.52
N ASP A 48 -5.99 -5.09 8.69
CA ASP A 48 -6.36 -6.46 9.03
C ASP A 48 -5.10 -7.33 9.10
N ILE A 49 -4.56 -7.49 10.31
CA ILE A 49 -3.35 -8.27 10.55
C ILE A 49 -3.56 -9.76 10.23
N GLU A 50 -4.78 -10.29 10.44
CA GLU A 50 -5.09 -11.69 10.13
C GLU A 50 -5.10 -11.96 8.63
N ASN A 51 -5.40 -10.92 7.82
CA ASN A 51 -5.33 -10.95 6.36
C ASN A 51 -4.05 -10.32 5.83
N SER A 52 -2.94 -10.45 6.55
CA SER A 52 -1.61 -9.96 6.16
C SER A 52 -0.61 -11.12 6.05
N THR A 53 0.51 -10.90 5.37
CA THR A 53 1.56 -11.92 5.27
C THR A 53 2.18 -12.18 6.65
N ASN A 54 2.40 -13.46 6.97
CA ASN A 54 3.05 -13.86 8.23
C ASN A 54 4.58 -13.83 8.09
N ASP A 55 5.10 -12.65 7.76
CA ASP A 55 6.53 -12.39 7.62
C ASP A 55 6.86 -10.97 8.14
N PHE A 56 8.13 -10.57 8.05
CA PHE A 56 8.60 -9.26 8.49
C PHE A 56 7.80 -8.09 7.87
N TRP A 57 7.32 -8.25 6.63
CA TRP A 57 6.68 -7.17 5.89
C TRP A 57 5.22 -6.93 6.26
N GLN A 58 4.52 -7.94 6.79
CA GLN A 58 3.09 -7.88 7.16
C GLN A 58 2.23 -7.19 6.08
N MET A 59 2.50 -7.53 4.80
CA MET A 59 1.78 -6.94 3.68
C MET A 59 0.34 -7.42 3.64
N PRO A 60 -0.65 -6.54 3.52
CA PRO A 60 -2.06 -6.93 3.36
C PRO A 60 -2.23 -7.83 2.13
N ILE A 61 -3.07 -8.85 2.25
CA ILE A 61 -3.28 -9.85 1.20
C ILE A 61 -4.50 -9.47 0.37
N ILE A 62 -4.30 -9.31 -0.95
CA ILE A 62 -5.38 -9.24 -1.92
C ILE A 62 -5.62 -10.66 -2.43
N LYS A 63 -6.76 -11.25 -2.05
CA LYS A 63 -7.11 -12.63 -2.43
C LYS A 63 -7.32 -12.74 -3.93
N ASN A 64 -6.93 -13.88 -4.52
CA ASN A 64 -7.13 -14.15 -5.93
C ASN A 64 -8.62 -14.26 -6.28
N ASP A 65 -9.08 -13.51 -7.26
CA ASP A 65 -10.46 -13.52 -7.75
C ASP A 65 -10.59 -14.17 -9.16
N ASN A 66 -9.49 -14.52 -9.82
CA ASN A 66 -9.45 -15.13 -11.17
C ASN A 66 -10.34 -14.42 -12.20
N PHE A 67 -10.57 -13.12 -12.03
CA PHE A 67 -11.40 -12.32 -12.92
C PHE A 67 -10.52 -11.51 -13.89
N ILE A 68 -10.94 -11.41 -15.14
CA ILE A 68 -10.28 -10.58 -16.17
C ILE A 68 -11.36 -9.70 -16.78
N PRO A 69 -11.27 -8.36 -16.64
CA PRO A 69 -12.22 -7.44 -17.23
C PRO A 69 -12.06 -7.41 -18.77
N THR A 70 -13.15 -7.09 -19.46
CA THR A 70 -13.13 -6.96 -20.92
C THR A 70 -12.41 -5.68 -21.35
N ASP A 71 -12.51 -4.63 -20.55
CA ASP A 71 -11.94 -3.32 -20.83
C ASP A 71 -11.59 -2.60 -19.52
N LEU A 72 -10.77 -1.56 -19.59
CA LEU A 72 -10.33 -0.77 -18.46
C LEU A 72 -10.48 0.72 -18.74
N ILE A 73 -10.96 1.48 -17.74
CA ILE A 73 -10.98 2.95 -17.77
C ILE A 73 -10.22 3.52 -16.56
N GLY A 74 -9.68 4.72 -16.73
CA GLY A 74 -8.97 5.41 -15.65
C GLY A 74 -9.91 5.81 -14.49
N PHE A 75 -9.41 5.75 -13.28
CA PHE A 75 -10.14 6.17 -12.08
C PHE A 75 -10.68 7.62 -12.17
N ASN A 76 -10.00 8.51 -12.89
CA ASN A 76 -10.45 9.88 -13.14
C ASN A 76 -11.81 9.95 -13.85
N TYR A 77 -12.22 8.90 -14.55
CA TYR A 77 -13.53 8.78 -15.21
C TYR A 77 -14.56 8.01 -14.37
N ALA A 78 -14.22 7.49 -13.20
CA ALA A 78 -15.10 6.62 -12.42
C ALA A 78 -16.44 7.28 -12.04
N LYS A 79 -16.45 8.60 -11.79
CA LYS A 79 -17.69 9.37 -11.47
C LYS A 79 -18.54 9.68 -12.70
N THR A 80 -17.96 9.81 -13.87
CA THR A 80 -18.62 10.36 -15.07
C THR A 80 -18.94 9.34 -16.16
N SER A 81 -18.25 8.19 -16.18
CA SER A 81 -18.48 7.16 -17.18
C SER A 81 -19.85 6.52 -17.01
N GLU A 82 -20.57 6.41 -18.11
CA GLU A 82 -21.85 5.69 -18.18
C GLU A 82 -21.64 4.17 -18.32
N ASN A 83 -20.52 3.76 -18.94
CA ASN A 83 -20.19 2.35 -19.11
C ASN A 83 -19.61 1.78 -17.80
N LYS A 84 -20.40 0.97 -17.10
CA LYS A 84 -20.00 0.29 -15.88
C LYS A 84 -19.52 -1.16 -16.13
N LYS A 85 -19.60 -1.66 -17.38
CA LYS A 85 -19.09 -2.98 -17.77
C LYS A 85 -17.61 -2.89 -18.17
N THR A 86 -16.80 -2.33 -17.27
CA THR A 86 -15.35 -2.15 -17.40
C THR A 86 -14.72 -2.28 -16.03
N GLY A 87 -13.41 -2.54 -15.99
CA GLY A 87 -12.60 -2.39 -14.77
C GLY A 87 -12.07 -0.97 -14.63
N ILE A 88 -11.75 -0.58 -13.40
CA ILE A 88 -11.10 0.70 -13.09
C ILE A 88 -9.61 0.46 -12.90
N HIS A 89 -8.77 1.23 -13.59
CA HIS A 89 -7.32 1.25 -13.36
C HIS A 89 -6.84 2.56 -12.72
N PHE A 90 -5.69 2.51 -12.06
CA PHE A 90 -5.02 3.63 -11.42
C PHE A 90 -3.66 3.95 -12.08
N TYR A 91 -3.46 3.58 -13.35
CA TYR A 91 -2.29 3.97 -14.15
C TYR A 91 -2.38 5.43 -14.55
N LEU A 92 -2.27 6.29 -13.56
CA LEU A 92 -2.41 7.74 -13.61
C LEU A 92 -1.35 8.35 -12.68
N ASP A 93 -1.15 9.65 -12.75
CA ASP A 93 -0.31 10.32 -11.76
C ASP A 93 -0.95 10.24 -10.37
N ASP A 94 -0.16 9.99 -9.33
CA ASP A 94 -0.62 9.70 -7.95
C ASP A 94 -1.62 10.74 -7.43
N TYR A 95 -1.40 12.04 -7.72
CA TYR A 95 -2.30 13.11 -7.26
C TYR A 95 -3.75 12.96 -7.76
N GLN A 96 -3.99 12.24 -8.84
CA GLN A 96 -5.33 12.05 -9.41
C GLN A 96 -6.14 11.03 -8.59
N PHE A 97 -5.48 10.15 -7.85
CA PHE A 97 -6.14 9.12 -7.06
C PHE A 97 -5.70 9.05 -5.58
N GLU A 98 -4.82 9.93 -5.11
CA GLU A 98 -4.42 10.01 -3.69
C GLU A 98 -5.64 10.08 -2.74
N ARG A 99 -6.75 10.61 -3.24
CA ARG A 99 -8.02 10.67 -2.52
C ARG A 99 -8.62 9.31 -2.13
N VAL A 100 -8.27 8.20 -2.82
CA VAL A 100 -8.72 6.86 -2.39
C VAL A 100 -7.96 6.39 -1.15
N TRP A 101 -6.77 6.95 -0.91
CA TRP A 101 -6.05 6.77 0.35
C TRP A 101 -6.63 7.67 1.44
N ASN A 102 -6.90 8.93 1.13
CA ASN A 102 -7.32 9.94 2.11
C ASN A 102 -8.77 9.73 2.60
N SER A 103 -9.64 9.17 1.77
CA SER A 103 -11.06 8.96 2.06
C SER A 103 -11.57 7.71 1.34
N PRO A 104 -11.11 6.50 1.68
CA PRO A 104 -11.43 5.30 0.93
C PRO A 104 -12.93 4.99 0.88
N ASP A 105 -13.66 5.27 1.94
CA ASP A 105 -15.10 4.99 2.07
C ASP A 105 -15.94 5.75 1.04
N GLU A 106 -15.55 6.97 0.70
CA GLU A 106 -16.29 7.82 -0.25
C GLU A 106 -16.37 7.21 -1.67
N TYR A 107 -15.50 6.24 -1.97
CA TYR A 107 -15.42 5.64 -3.30
C TYR A 107 -16.06 4.25 -3.39
N ILE A 108 -16.48 3.64 -2.29
CA ILE A 108 -17.04 2.27 -2.25
C ILE A 108 -18.24 2.16 -3.18
N ASP A 109 -19.24 3.04 -3.05
CA ASP A 109 -20.48 2.97 -3.83
C ASP A 109 -20.26 3.24 -5.33
N ILE A 110 -19.25 4.04 -5.66
CA ILE A 110 -18.87 4.32 -7.04
C ILE A 110 -18.18 3.11 -7.65
N LEU A 111 -17.19 2.56 -6.94
CA LEU A 111 -16.37 1.46 -7.43
C LEU A 111 -17.15 0.14 -7.52
N LYS A 112 -18.13 -0.09 -6.63
CA LYS A 112 -19.04 -1.24 -6.69
C LYS A 112 -19.89 -1.33 -7.96
N GLN A 113 -20.03 -0.24 -8.70
CA GLN A 113 -20.78 -0.24 -9.95
C GLN A 113 -20.00 -0.85 -11.10
N TYR A 114 -18.68 -1.00 -10.98
CA TYR A 114 -17.78 -1.52 -12.00
C TYR A 114 -17.55 -3.03 -11.85
N GLU A 115 -17.10 -3.68 -12.93
CA GLU A 115 -16.82 -5.12 -12.91
C GLU A 115 -15.72 -5.51 -11.93
N CYS A 116 -14.69 -4.68 -11.85
CA CYS A 116 -13.58 -4.81 -10.91
C CYS A 116 -12.81 -3.49 -10.79
N ILE A 117 -11.86 -3.45 -9.89
CA ILE A 117 -10.81 -2.43 -9.86
C ILE A 117 -9.44 -3.11 -9.91
N LEU A 118 -8.43 -2.42 -10.41
CA LEU A 118 -7.03 -2.73 -10.11
C LEU A 118 -6.69 -2.09 -8.76
N SER A 119 -5.75 -2.66 -7.98
CA SER A 119 -5.28 -1.94 -6.79
C SER A 119 -4.51 -0.69 -7.19
N PRO A 120 -4.52 0.40 -6.38
CA PRO A 120 -3.86 1.65 -6.72
C PRO A 120 -2.38 1.48 -7.06
N ASP A 121 -1.92 2.10 -8.16
CA ASP A 121 -0.54 2.04 -8.66
C ASP A 121 0.26 3.26 -8.18
N PHE A 122 0.55 3.31 -6.87
CA PHE A 122 1.41 4.35 -6.32
C PHE A 122 2.82 4.25 -6.87
N SER A 123 3.38 5.38 -7.27
CA SER A 123 4.65 5.48 -8.00
C SER A 123 5.85 4.87 -7.25
N LEU A 124 6.70 4.16 -8.00
CA LEU A 124 7.97 3.60 -7.57
C LEU A 124 9.11 4.14 -8.45
N TYR A 125 9.53 5.39 -8.22
CA TYR A 125 10.66 5.96 -8.96
C TYR A 125 11.99 5.39 -8.45
N LEU A 126 12.96 5.22 -9.35
CA LEU A 126 14.28 4.66 -9.01
C LEU A 126 15.04 5.51 -7.98
N ASP A 127 14.85 6.82 -8.01
CA ASP A 127 15.46 7.79 -7.08
C ASP A 127 14.71 7.95 -5.73
N MET A 128 13.58 7.25 -5.53
CA MET A 128 12.92 7.20 -4.23
C MET A 128 13.72 6.37 -3.22
N PRO A 129 13.85 6.81 -1.96
CA PRO A 129 14.34 5.97 -0.87
C PRO A 129 13.48 4.70 -0.69
N ILE A 130 14.12 3.58 -0.34
CA ILE A 130 13.45 2.28 -0.11
C ILE A 130 12.23 2.38 0.83
N PRO A 131 12.28 3.07 1.98
CA PRO A 131 11.11 3.21 2.85
C PRO A 131 9.88 3.82 2.17
N MET A 132 10.07 4.77 1.24
CA MET A 132 8.97 5.34 0.47
C MET A 132 8.37 4.33 -0.52
N LYS A 133 9.22 3.49 -1.14
CA LYS A 133 8.78 2.41 -2.03
C LYS A 133 7.98 1.36 -1.26
N ILE A 134 8.46 0.95 -0.09
CA ILE A 134 7.74 0.02 0.81
C ILE A 134 6.37 0.60 1.17
N TRP A 135 6.33 1.88 1.57
CA TRP A 135 5.09 2.55 1.93
C TRP A 135 4.09 2.59 0.76
N ASN A 136 4.53 2.88 -0.46
CA ASN A 136 3.67 2.92 -1.64
C ASN A 136 3.11 1.53 -1.98
N ILE A 137 3.92 0.46 -1.88
CA ILE A 137 3.44 -0.91 -2.03
C ILE A 137 2.45 -1.27 -0.93
N TYR A 138 2.74 -0.92 0.33
CA TYR A 138 1.84 -1.16 1.45
C TYR A 138 0.48 -0.50 1.22
N ARG A 139 0.45 0.80 0.86
CA ARG A 139 -0.80 1.52 0.57
C ARG A 139 -1.61 0.85 -0.54
N SER A 140 -0.96 0.43 -1.60
CA SER A 140 -1.60 -0.29 -2.71
C SER A 140 -2.29 -1.57 -2.24
N ARG A 141 -1.61 -2.36 -1.42
CA ARG A 141 -2.14 -3.61 -0.85
C ARG A 141 -3.27 -3.34 0.14
N GLN A 142 -3.08 -2.36 1.03
CA GLN A 142 -4.05 -1.98 2.07
C GLN A 142 -5.39 -1.56 1.44
N ILE A 143 -5.37 -0.63 0.50
CA ILE A 143 -6.58 -0.18 -0.19
C ILE A 143 -7.20 -1.29 -1.03
N GLY A 144 -6.39 -2.10 -1.71
CA GLY A 144 -6.89 -3.24 -2.47
C GLY A 144 -7.60 -4.28 -1.58
N ALA A 145 -6.98 -4.66 -0.47
CA ALA A 145 -7.56 -5.60 0.50
C ALA A 145 -8.83 -5.03 1.15
N TYR A 146 -8.80 -3.74 1.50
CA TYR A 146 -9.97 -3.06 2.06
C TYR A 146 -11.15 -3.06 1.07
N TYR A 147 -10.97 -2.64 -0.16
CA TYR A 147 -12.05 -2.67 -1.14
C TYR A 147 -12.54 -4.08 -1.44
N GLN A 148 -11.64 -5.07 -1.41
CA GLN A 148 -12.04 -6.46 -1.55
C GLN A 148 -12.91 -6.93 -0.37
N SER A 149 -12.61 -6.52 0.87
CA SER A 149 -13.45 -6.81 2.05
C SER A 149 -14.83 -6.17 1.95
N MET A 150 -14.95 -5.03 1.25
CA MET A 150 -16.22 -4.37 0.95
C MET A 150 -17.00 -5.03 -0.19
N GLY A 151 -16.54 -6.16 -0.74
CA GLY A 151 -17.19 -6.92 -1.80
C GLY A 151 -16.92 -6.42 -3.22
N ILE A 152 -15.89 -5.58 -3.41
CA ILE A 152 -15.41 -5.17 -4.73
C ILE A 152 -14.40 -6.21 -5.22
N LYS A 153 -14.51 -6.62 -6.49
CA LYS A 153 -13.48 -7.46 -7.12
C LYS A 153 -12.22 -6.64 -7.34
N VAL A 154 -11.10 -7.10 -6.83
CA VAL A 154 -9.82 -6.40 -6.90
C VAL A 154 -8.78 -7.27 -7.58
N ILE A 155 -8.19 -6.76 -8.65
CA ILE A 155 -7.02 -7.33 -9.30
C ILE A 155 -5.78 -6.61 -8.77
N PRO A 156 -4.82 -7.32 -8.16
CA PRO A 156 -3.61 -6.67 -7.66
C PRO A 156 -2.82 -6.03 -8.81
N THR A 157 -2.40 -4.78 -8.63
CA THR A 157 -1.37 -4.15 -9.44
C THR A 157 0.00 -4.53 -8.89
N LEU A 158 0.87 -5.02 -9.77
CA LEU A 158 2.27 -5.27 -9.47
C LEU A 158 3.15 -4.15 -10.02
N SER A 159 3.93 -3.54 -9.16
CA SER A 159 4.94 -2.55 -9.50
C SER A 159 6.22 -2.87 -8.74
N TRP A 160 7.35 -2.67 -9.37
CA TRP A 160 8.68 -2.87 -8.79
C TRP A 160 9.68 -1.87 -9.37
N ALA A 161 10.79 -1.69 -8.69
CA ALA A 161 11.93 -0.89 -9.11
C ALA A 161 13.20 -1.78 -9.14
N GLU A 162 14.32 -1.34 -8.56
CA GLU A 162 15.56 -2.13 -8.46
C GLU A 162 15.34 -3.46 -7.71
N LYS A 163 16.30 -4.40 -7.85
CA LYS A 163 16.20 -5.77 -7.31
C LYS A 163 15.89 -5.84 -5.82
N GLU A 164 16.36 -4.87 -5.05
CA GLU A 164 16.11 -4.77 -3.61
C GLU A 164 14.60 -4.65 -3.31
N THR A 165 13.81 -4.11 -4.24
CA THR A 165 12.36 -3.99 -4.07
C THR A 165 11.62 -5.33 -4.23
N PHE A 166 12.23 -6.34 -4.85
CA PHE A 166 11.60 -7.63 -5.11
C PHE A 166 11.25 -8.38 -3.83
N GLU A 167 11.96 -8.10 -2.73
CA GLU A 167 11.69 -8.71 -1.44
C GLU A 167 10.29 -8.39 -0.90
N PHE A 168 9.72 -7.23 -1.27
CA PHE A 168 8.43 -6.78 -0.76
C PHE A 168 7.37 -6.51 -1.85
N CYS A 169 7.76 -6.17 -3.08
CA CYS A 169 6.82 -5.80 -4.14
C CYS A 169 5.83 -6.91 -4.51
N PHE A 170 6.23 -8.17 -4.38
CA PHE A 170 5.40 -9.33 -4.70
C PHE A 170 4.65 -9.90 -3.49
N LYS A 171 4.87 -9.35 -2.30
CA LYS A 171 4.18 -9.77 -1.07
C LYS A 171 2.70 -9.36 -1.09
N GLY A 172 1.90 -10.12 -0.34
CA GLY A 172 0.45 -9.89 -0.26
C GLY A 172 -0.33 -10.35 -1.49
N ILE A 173 0.31 -11.11 -2.42
CA ILE A 173 -0.33 -11.64 -3.62
C ILE A 173 -0.14 -13.15 -3.67
N PRO A 174 -1.22 -13.95 -3.56
CA PRO A 174 -1.14 -15.41 -3.63
C PRO A 174 -0.64 -15.89 -4.99
N LYS A 175 0.10 -17.00 -5.00
CA LYS A 175 0.57 -17.62 -6.24
C LYS A 175 -0.62 -18.01 -7.13
N GLY A 176 -0.47 -17.77 -8.43
CA GLY A 176 -1.51 -18.08 -9.42
C GLY A 176 -2.59 -17.00 -9.51
N SER A 177 -2.44 -15.86 -8.82
CA SER A 177 -3.34 -14.74 -8.97
C SER A 177 -3.25 -14.12 -10.37
N VAL A 178 -4.39 -13.68 -10.88
CA VAL A 178 -4.43 -12.71 -11.98
C VAL A 178 -3.91 -11.39 -11.43
N VAL A 179 -2.96 -10.79 -12.12
CA VAL A 179 -2.33 -9.52 -11.72
C VAL A 179 -2.31 -8.55 -12.89
N SER A 180 -2.20 -7.28 -12.59
CA SER A 180 -2.02 -6.23 -13.58
C SER A 180 -0.63 -5.62 -13.46
N VAL A 181 0.02 -5.39 -14.61
CA VAL A 181 1.36 -4.79 -14.70
C VAL A 181 1.34 -3.68 -15.74
N SER A 182 1.90 -2.53 -15.40
CA SER A 182 2.03 -1.40 -16.33
C SER A 182 3.33 -1.46 -17.12
N THR A 183 3.28 -0.95 -18.34
CA THR A 183 4.47 -0.64 -19.14
C THR A 183 4.69 0.86 -19.30
N ILE A 184 3.93 1.68 -18.59
CA ILE A 184 4.07 3.14 -18.61
C ILE A 184 5.44 3.52 -18.06
N GLY A 185 6.16 4.41 -18.76
CA GLY A 185 7.52 4.82 -18.38
C GLY A 185 8.64 3.84 -18.75
N VAL A 186 8.32 2.55 -18.93
CA VAL A 186 9.31 1.49 -19.16
C VAL A 186 9.97 1.58 -20.54
N LYS A 187 9.19 1.90 -21.60
CA LYS A 187 9.66 1.84 -22.98
C LYS A 187 10.65 2.94 -23.37
N GLN A 188 10.74 4.01 -22.61
CA GLN A 188 11.56 5.18 -22.93
C GLN A 188 12.98 5.12 -22.33
N ASN A 189 13.23 4.20 -21.40
CA ASN A 189 14.50 4.05 -20.71
C ASN A 189 14.96 2.58 -20.75
N LYS A 190 16.17 2.33 -21.25
CA LYS A 190 16.73 0.97 -21.38
C LYS A 190 16.94 0.29 -20.02
N GLU A 191 17.34 1.05 -19.01
CA GLU A 191 17.52 0.55 -17.65
C GLU A 191 16.18 0.16 -17.03
N ALA A 192 15.17 1.03 -17.12
CA ALA A 192 13.82 0.72 -16.67
C ALA A 192 13.22 -0.49 -17.40
N LEU A 193 13.49 -0.66 -18.70
CA LEU A 193 13.04 -1.83 -19.44
C LEU A 193 13.73 -3.11 -18.96
N GLN A 194 15.02 -3.06 -18.63
CA GLN A 194 15.71 -4.23 -18.10
C GLN A 194 15.18 -4.61 -16.72
N ILE A 195 15.04 -3.64 -15.82
CA ILE A 195 14.45 -3.83 -14.47
C ILE A 195 13.03 -4.43 -14.60
N TRP A 196 12.24 -3.91 -15.53
CA TRP A 196 10.89 -4.42 -15.76
C TRP A 196 10.91 -5.90 -16.19
N LYS A 197 11.83 -6.29 -17.09
CA LYS A 197 11.99 -7.68 -17.53
C LYS A 197 12.45 -8.57 -16.37
N ASP A 198 13.41 -8.11 -15.59
CA ASP A 198 13.96 -8.87 -14.45
C ASP A 198 12.89 -9.20 -13.39
N GLY A 199 11.87 -8.36 -13.27
CA GLY A 199 10.75 -8.61 -12.36
C GLY A 199 9.61 -9.46 -12.96
N MET A 200 9.63 -9.68 -14.28
CA MET A 200 8.68 -10.56 -14.99
C MET A 200 9.12 -12.02 -15.04
N ASP A 201 10.43 -12.31 -14.83
CA ASP A 201 11.02 -13.63 -14.79
C ASP A 201 10.88 -14.29 -13.41
#